data_6a13b8f804626279f51a0c460d0a817c
#
_entry.id   6a13b8f804626279f51a0c460d0a817c
#
_cell.length_a   1.000
_cell.length_b   1.000
_cell.length_c   1.000
_cell.angle_alpha   90.00
_cell.angle_beta   90.00
_cell.angle_gamma   90.00
#
_symmetry.space_group_name_H-M   'P 1'
#
loop_
_entity.id
_entity.type
_entity.pdbx_description
1 polymer ?
#
loop_
_entity_poly.entity_id
_entity_poly.type
_entity_poly.pdbx_seq_one_letter_code
_entity_poly.pdbx_strand_id
1 'polypeptide(L)'
;MGLNTDTKINIVADFSSLSINKQIPKVIEEQVLTALSHYPELSDTCIRFFFTQQLKASVMAARPVIKTLLRSRKRRAYDILISPVFKLKHSIEPIHQVADAVLIGWIGHELGHIMDYEQRSTIGIARFGLLYWLSKTYIRKAERVADTFAVNRGMGSYILATKEFILGHSELSQRYKDKIARLYLSPDDIVELVAKLEEKTQDRREKILAEEAEIADDIATENL
;
A
#
# COMPACT_ATOMS: atom_id res chain seq x y z
N MET A 1 -0.55 -26.33 27.87
CA MET A 1 -0.87 -25.02 27.25
C MET A 1 -0.66 -25.16 25.75
N GLY A 2 -1.74 -25.51 25.01
CA GLY A 2 -1.70 -25.74 23.57
C GLY A 2 -1.81 -24.42 22.84
N LEU A 3 -0.77 -24.03 22.15
CA LEU A 3 -0.80 -22.94 21.20
C LEU A 3 -1.56 -23.39 19.94
N ASN A 4 -2.56 -22.61 19.63
CA ASN A 4 -3.58 -22.81 18.63
C ASN A 4 -2.94 -23.01 17.23
N THR A 5 -2.82 -24.25 16.78
CA THR A 5 -2.32 -24.64 15.45
C THR A 5 -3.25 -24.16 14.32
N ASP A 6 -4.52 -23.87 14.62
CA ASP A 6 -5.53 -23.46 13.63
C ASP A 6 -5.29 -22.07 13.07
N THR A 7 -4.71 -21.15 13.86
CA THR A 7 -4.42 -19.77 13.41
C THR A 7 -3.29 -19.73 12.37
N LYS A 8 -2.30 -20.63 12.49
CA LYS A 8 -1.20 -20.72 11.50
C LYS A 8 -1.66 -21.29 10.16
N ILE A 9 -2.59 -22.24 10.17
CA ILE A 9 -3.11 -22.87 8.95
C ILE A 9 -3.95 -21.89 8.12
N ASN A 10 -4.77 -21.06 8.78
CA ASN A 10 -5.57 -20.04 8.11
C ASN A 10 -4.72 -18.92 7.50
N ILE A 11 -3.66 -18.49 8.16
CA ILE A 11 -2.74 -17.47 7.62
C ILE A 11 -2.00 -17.99 6.38
N VAL A 12 -1.53 -19.23 6.38
CA VAL A 12 -0.80 -19.83 5.25
C VAL A 12 -1.74 -20.06 4.04
N ALA A 13 -2.99 -20.41 4.26
CA ALA A 13 -3.98 -20.57 3.18
C ALA A 13 -4.32 -19.23 2.52
N ASP A 14 -4.39 -18.15 3.28
CA ASP A 14 -4.66 -16.80 2.79
C ASP A 14 -3.49 -16.25 1.96
N PHE A 15 -2.25 -16.45 2.39
CA PHE A 15 -1.05 -16.06 1.63
C PHE A 15 -0.93 -16.79 0.27
N SER A 16 -1.38 -18.03 0.16
CA SER A 16 -1.32 -18.76 -1.11
C SER A 16 -2.26 -18.16 -2.16
N SER A 17 -3.44 -17.68 -1.74
CA SER A 17 -4.39 -16.98 -2.62
C SER A 17 -3.86 -15.63 -3.10
N LEU A 18 -3.13 -14.91 -2.24
CA LEU A 18 -2.55 -13.60 -2.55
C LEU A 18 -1.39 -13.67 -3.55
N SER A 19 -0.74 -14.83 -3.72
CA SER A 19 0.34 -15.02 -4.68
C SER A 19 -0.15 -15.30 -6.12
N ILE A 20 -1.45 -15.57 -6.30
CA ILE A 20 -2.03 -15.82 -7.62
C ILE A 20 -1.85 -14.61 -8.53
N ASN A 21 -1.41 -14.81 -9.77
CA ASN A 21 -1.10 -13.75 -10.74
C ASN A 21 -0.01 -12.76 -10.28
N LYS A 22 0.81 -13.15 -9.29
CA LYS A 22 1.93 -12.35 -8.81
C LYS A 22 3.26 -13.00 -9.19
N GLN A 23 4.22 -12.15 -9.55
CA GLN A 23 5.63 -12.55 -9.66
C GLN A 23 6.40 -11.82 -8.55
N ILE A 24 6.88 -12.56 -7.56
CA ILE A 24 7.48 -11.98 -6.35
C ILE A 24 8.88 -12.56 -6.16
N PRO A 25 9.92 -11.72 -5.95
CA PRO A 25 11.24 -12.19 -5.55
C PRO A 25 11.19 -12.83 -4.16
N LYS A 26 11.73 -14.04 -4.02
CA LYS A 26 11.66 -14.81 -2.75
C LYS A 26 12.22 -14.08 -1.53
N VAL A 27 13.23 -13.25 -1.73
CA VAL A 27 13.92 -12.54 -0.64
C VAL A 27 13.06 -11.48 0.07
N ILE A 28 11.94 -11.05 -0.56
CA ILE A 28 10.98 -10.09 -0.01
C ILE A 28 9.54 -10.62 -0.08
N GLU A 29 9.36 -11.92 -0.25
CA GLU A 29 8.05 -12.53 -0.47
C GLU A 29 7.10 -12.29 0.71
N GLU A 30 7.57 -12.46 1.93
CA GLU A 30 6.78 -12.26 3.15
C GLU A 30 6.29 -10.80 3.26
N GLN A 31 7.16 -9.83 3.03
CA GLN A 31 6.82 -8.41 3.09
C GLN A 31 5.82 -8.01 1.99
N VAL A 32 5.99 -8.58 0.78
CA VAL A 32 5.04 -8.36 -0.32
C VAL A 32 3.68 -8.96 -0.02
N LEU A 33 3.61 -10.18 0.48
CA LEU A 33 2.36 -10.86 0.81
C LEU A 33 1.65 -10.16 1.98
N THR A 34 2.40 -9.71 2.98
CA THR A 34 1.87 -8.88 4.08
C THR A 34 1.26 -7.60 3.54
N ALA A 35 1.93 -6.87 2.66
CA ALA A 35 1.38 -5.67 2.05
C ALA A 35 0.12 -5.97 1.21
N LEU A 36 0.14 -7.05 0.40
CA LEU A 36 -0.99 -7.48 -0.44
C LEU A 36 -2.21 -7.87 0.39
N SER A 37 -2.05 -8.41 1.60
CA SER A 37 -3.18 -8.77 2.47
C SER A 37 -4.06 -7.58 2.84
N HIS A 38 -3.51 -6.37 2.78
CA HIS A 38 -4.25 -5.13 2.96
C HIS A 38 -5.02 -4.66 1.71
N TYR A 39 -4.81 -5.31 0.55
CA TYR A 39 -5.41 -4.90 -0.73
C TYR A 39 -6.17 -6.06 -1.39
N PRO A 40 -7.28 -6.55 -0.77
CA PRO A 40 -8.05 -7.67 -1.30
C PRO A 40 -8.57 -7.43 -2.73
N GLU A 41 -8.77 -6.17 -3.13
CA GLU A 41 -9.21 -5.80 -4.48
C GLU A 41 -8.16 -6.12 -5.55
N LEU A 42 -6.89 -6.28 -5.16
CA LEU A 42 -5.79 -6.61 -6.05
C LEU A 42 -5.52 -8.13 -6.12
N SER A 43 -6.34 -8.99 -5.48
CA SER A 43 -6.14 -10.44 -5.45
C SER A 43 -5.95 -11.03 -6.85
N ASP A 44 -6.82 -10.68 -7.81
CA ASP A 44 -6.78 -11.18 -9.19
C ASP A 44 -5.88 -10.36 -10.13
N THR A 45 -5.38 -9.21 -9.67
CA THR A 45 -4.60 -8.29 -10.50
C THR A 45 -3.21 -8.86 -10.79
N CYS A 46 -2.78 -8.84 -12.05
CA CYS A 46 -1.44 -9.26 -12.43
C CYS A 46 -0.41 -8.20 -12.01
N ILE A 47 0.43 -8.53 -11.02
CA ILE A 47 1.47 -7.63 -10.51
C ILE A 47 2.82 -8.36 -10.51
N ARG A 48 3.84 -7.70 -11.07
CA ARG A 48 5.20 -8.24 -11.11
C ARG A 48 6.11 -7.34 -10.29
N PHE A 49 6.71 -7.91 -9.27
CA PHE A 49 7.74 -7.26 -8.45
C PHE A 49 9.10 -7.71 -8.96
N PHE A 50 10.00 -6.79 -9.24
CA PHE A 50 11.34 -7.17 -9.66
C PHE A 50 12.40 -6.09 -9.36
N PHE A 51 13.60 -6.54 -9.08
CA PHE A 51 14.72 -5.67 -8.84
C PHE A 51 15.24 -5.05 -10.13
N THR A 52 15.60 -3.76 -10.06
CA THR A 52 16.17 -3.03 -11.19
C THR A 52 17.13 -1.93 -10.73
N GLN A 53 18.15 -1.67 -11.51
CA GLN A 53 19.06 -0.53 -11.30
C GLN A 53 18.61 0.75 -12.04
N GLN A 54 17.47 0.72 -12.73
CA GLN A 54 17.00 1.85 -13.54
C GLN A 54 16.39 2.97 -12.70
N LEU A 55 16.06 2.73 -11.43
CA LEU A 55 15.52 3.74 -10.53
C LEU A 55 16.64 4.72 -10.10
N LYS A 56 16.52 5.98 -10.53
CA LYS A 56 17.53 7.03 -10.23
C LYS A 56 17.18 7.87 -9.00
N ALA A 57 15.89 8.04 -8.70
CA ALA A 57 15.42 9.03 -7.73
C ALA A 57 14.36 8.49 -6.74
N SER A 58 14.04 7.21 -6.80
CA SER A 58 13.11 6.52 -5.91
C SER A 58 13.64 5.13 -5.56
N VAL A 59 13.18 4.61 -4.43
CA VAL A 59 13.50 3.26 -3.96
C VAL A 59 12.63 2.23 -4.68
N MET A 60 11.36 2.57 -4.89
CA MET A 60 10.38 1.77 -5.63
C MET A 60 9.59 2.66 -6.59
N ALA A 61 8.92 2.04 -7.56
CA ALA A 61 8.00 2.71 -8.46
C ALA A 61 7.00 1.73 -9.08
N ALA A 62 5.71 1.98 -8.90
CA ALA A 62 4.64 1.28 -9.58
C ALA A 62 4.38 1.90 -10.96
N ARG A 63 4.17 1.05 -11.95
CA ARG A 63 3.80 1.49 -13.30
C ARG A 63 2.89 0.49 -14.01
N PRO A 64 1.95 0.94 -14.84
CA PRO A 64 1.17 0.05 -15.68
C PRO A 64 2.03 -0.52 -16.80
N VAL A 65 1.78 -1.78 -17.16
CA VAL A 65 2.39 -2.43 -18.33
C VAL A 65 1.67 -1.93 -19.58
N ILE A 66 2.30 -1.04 -20.33
CA ILE A 66 1.69 -0.28 -21.46
C ILE A 66 0.95 -1.20 -22.45
N LYS A 67 1.55 -2.35 -22.80
CA LYS A 67 0.94 -3.32 -23.73
C LYS A 67 -0.40 -3.89 -23.25
N THR A 68 -0.70 -3.80 -21.95
CA THR A 68 -1.94 -4.30 -21.36
C THR A 68 -3.01 -3.23 -21.21
N LEU A 69 -2.68 -1.95 -21.36
CA LEU A 69 -3.62 -0.83 -21.19
C LEU A 69 -4.76 -0.82 -22.20
N LEU A 70 -4.55 -1.40 -23.39
CA LEU A 70 -5.59 -1.55 -24.42
C LEU A 70 -6.54 -2.72 -24.15
N ARG A 71 -6.25 -3.54 -23.14
CA ARG A 71 -7.12 -4.64 -22.70
C ARG A 71 -8.19 -4.14 -21.72
N SER A 72 -9.17 -5.00 -21.40
CA SER A 72 -10.12 -4.71 -20.33
C SER A 72 -9.39 -4.50 -18.99
N ARG A 73 -9.97 -3.73 -18.05
CA ARG A 73 -9.38 -3.47 -16.73
C ARG A 73 -8.89 -4.75 -16.04
N LYS A 74 -9.71 -5.80 -16.03
CA LYS A 74 -9.38 -7.11 -15.42
C LYS A 74 -8.16 -7.80 -16.04
N ARG A 75 -7.69 -7.36 -17.19
CA ARG A 75 -6.52 -7.92 -17.91
C ARG A 75 -5.32 -6.97 -17.94
N ARG A 76 -5.37 -5.89 -17.17
CA ARG A 76 -4.23 -5.00 -16.99
C ARG A 76 -3.20 -5.67 -16.10
N ALA A 77 -1.95 -5.35 -16.35
CA ALA A 77 -0.83 -5.79 -15.54
C ALA A 77 -0.02 -4.58 -15.07
N TYR A 78 0.63 -4.73 -13.94
CA TYR A 78 1.43 -3.68 -13.30
C TYR A 78 2.80 -4.22 -12.93
N ASP A 79 3.78 -3.36 -12.99
CA ASP A 79 5.14 -3.59 -12.53
C ASP A 79 5.41 -2.76 -11.29
N ILE A 80 5.94 -3.38 -10.23
CA ILE A 80 6.56 -2.69 -9.13
C ILE A 80 8.08 -2.88 -9.26
N LEU A 81 8.74 -1.82 -9.65
CA LEU A 81 10.18 -1.74 -9.78
C LEU A 81 10.79 -1.48 -8.41
N ILE A 82 11.82 -2.22 -8.03
CA ILE A 82 12.46 -2.13 -6.73
C ILE A 82 13.96 -1.93 -6.93
N SER A 83 14.53 -0.91 -6.31
CA SER A 83 15.99 -0.79 -6.24
C SER A 83 16.53 -1.92 -5.35
N PRO A 84 17.52 -2.70 -5.80
CA PRO A 84 18.10 -3.76 -4.97
C PRO A 84 18.81 -3.20 -3.73
N VAL A 85 19.12 -1.92 -3.75
CA VAL A 85 19.88 -1.24 -2.70
C VAL A 85 19.29 0.11 -2.33
N PHE A 86 19.41 0.46 -1.08
CA PHE A 86 19.12 1.77 -0.53
C PHE A 86 20.44 2.56 -0.43
N LYS A 87 20.53 3.68 -1.14
CA LYS A 87 21.76 4.47 -1.22
C LYS A 87 21.81 5.50 -0.09
N LEU A 88 22.80 5.35 0.76
CA LEU A 88 23.15 6.27 1.83
C LEU A 88 24.35 7.14 1.41
N LYS A 89 24.71 8.16 2.18
CA LYS A 89 25.83 9.06 1.86
C LYS A 89 27.17 8.34 1.84
N HIS A 90 27.35 7.41 2.77
CA HIS A 90 28.63 6.72 3.00
C HIS A 90 28.57 5.21 2.82
N SER A 91 27.38 4.64 2.59
CA SER A 91 27.16 3.21 2.48
C SER A 91 26.05 2.86 1.49
N ILE A 92 25.92 1.58 1.22
CA ILE A 92 24.84 1.00 0.42
C ILE A 92 24.23 -0.12 1.26
N GLU A 93 22.95 -0.05 1.53
CA GLU A 93 22.21 -1.04 2.29
C GLU A 93 21.34 -1.88 1.33
N PRO A 94 21.48 -3.22 1.33
CA PRO A 94 20.57 -4.08 0.58
C PRO A 94 19.13 -3.88 1.03
N ILE A 95 18.22 -3.72 0.07
CA ILE A 95 16.82 -3.36 0.38
C ILE A 95 16.13 -4.37 1.31
N HIS A 96 16.50 -5.64 1.25
CA HIS A 96 15.94 -6.70 2.09
C HIS A 96 16.48 -6.71 3.53
N GLN A 97 17.46 -5.87 3.84
CA GLN A 97 18.01 -5.69 5.21
C GLN A 97 17.39 -4.47 5.91
N VAL A 98 16.63 -3.65 5.18
CA VAL A 98 15.82 -2.59 5.77
C VAL A 98 14.72 -3.23 6.63
N ALA A 99 14.36 -2.60 7.75
CA ALA A 99 13.33 -3.11 8.65
C ALA A 99 12.03 -3.46 7.91
N ASP A 100 11.44 -4.61 8.22
CA ASP A 100 10.25 -5.14 7.54
C ASP A 100 9.11 -4.14 7.48
N ALA A 101 8.84 -3.44 8.59
CA ALA A 101 7.77 -2.44 8.63
C ALA A 101 7.98 -1.31 7.60
N VAL A 102 9.23 -0.90 7.36
CA VAL A 102 9.58 0.11 6.36
C VAL A 102 9.41 -0.42 4.96
N LEU A 103 9.86 -1.65 4.71
CA LEU A 103 9.75 -2.30 3.40
C LEU A 103 8.28 -2.56 3.03
N ILE A 104 7.48 -3.07 3.99
CA ILE A 104 6.03 -3.26 3.84
C ILE A 104 5.34 -1.92 3.53
N GLY A 105 5.73 -0.84 4.22
CA GLY A 105 5.18 0.48 3.97
C GLY A 105 5.50 1.01 2.57
N TRP A 106 6.72 0.85 2.05
CA TRP A 106 7.04 1.18 0.66
C TRP A 106 6.21 0.38 -0.34
N ILE A 107 6.11 -0.94 -0.13
CA ILE A 107 5.30 -1.81 -1.00
C ILE A 107 3.82 -1.37 -0.96
N GLY A 108 3.28 -1.12 0.22
CA GLY A 108 1.91 -0.65 0.40
C GLY A 108 1.62 0.67 -0.31
N HIS A 109 2.57 1.61 -0.27
CA HIS A 109 2.49 2.86 -1.02
C HIS A 109 2.41 2.60 -2.55
N GLU A 110 3.26 1.71 -3.09
CA GLU A 110 3.24 1.36 -4.51
C GLU A 110 1.95 0.63 -4.92
N LEU A 111 1.40 -0.21 -4.03
CA LEU A 111 0.08 -0.80 -4.23
C LEU A 111 -1.03 0.27 -4.24
N GLY A 112 -0.89 1.33 -3.45
CA GLY A 112 -1.76 2.50 -3.47
C GLY A 112 -1.78 3.20 -4.84
N HIS A 113 -0.64 3.31 -5.53
CA HIS A 113 -0.59 3.78 -6.91
C HIS A 113 -1.34 2.84 -7.86
N ILE A 114 -1.22 1.53 -7.69
CA ILE A 114 -1.96 0.56 -8.52
C ILE A 114 -3.47 0.72 -8.32
N MET A 115 -3.94 0.92 -7.07
CA MET A 115 -5.34 1.21 -6.78
C MET A 115 -5.84 2.47 -7.52
N ASP A 116 -5.03 3.53 -7.56
CA ASP A 116 -5.36 4.74 -8.31
C ASP A 116 -5.42 4.45 -9.83
N TYR A 117 -4.50 3.65 -10.38
CA TYR A 117 -4.53 3.25 -11.79
C TYR A 117 -5.76 2.38 -12.14
N GLU A 118 -6.17 1.47 -11.26
CA GLU A 118 -7.35 0.63 -11.46
C GLU A 118 -8.65 1.45 -11.54
N GLN A 119 -8.72 2.60 -10.89
CA GLN A 119 -9.87 3.50 -10.97
C GLN A 119 -9.91 4.32 -12.27
N ARG A 120 -8.81 4.35 -13.03
CA ARG A 120 -8.69 5.18 -14.24
C ARG A 120 -9.03 4.43 -15.52
N SER A 121 -9.62 5.14 -16.51
CA SER A 121 -9.67 4.66 -17.89
C SER A 121 -8.25 4.63 -18.50
N THR A 122 -8.08 3.96 -19.64
CA THR A 122 -6.81 3.95 -20.38
C THR A 122 -6.34 5.37 -20.72
N ILE A 123 -7.24 6.24 -21.18
CA ILE A 123 -6.94 7.65 -21.45
C ILE A 123 -6.59 8.38 -20.14
N GLY A 124 -7.27 8.05 -19.03
CA GLY A 124 -6.98 8.59 -17.72
C GLY A 124 -5.56 8.23 -17.23
N ILE A 125 -5.08 7.01 -17.49
CA ILE A 125 -3.71 6.58 -17.19
C ILE A 125 -2.70 7.33 -18.06
N ALA A 126 -2.95 7.48 -19.35
CA ALA A 126 -2.08 8.24 -20.24
C ALA A 126 -1.96 9.71 -19.82
N ARG A 127 -3.10 10.33 -19.47
CA ARG A 127 -3.14 11.69 -18.91
C ARG A 127 -2.41 11.78 -17.57
N PHE A 128 -2.57 10.78 -16.71
CA PHE A 128 -1.85 10.69 -15.45
C PHE A 128 -0.32 10.73 -15.70
N GLY A 129 0.20 9.86 -16.57
CA GLY A 129 1.63 9.81 -16.89
C GLY A 129 2.15 11.14 -17.43
N LEU A 130 1.42 11.80 -18.33
CA LEU A 130 1.77 13.10 -18.86
C LEU A 130 1.82 14.18 -17.76
N LEU A 131 0.79 14.27 -16.93
CA LEU A 131 0.71 15.26 -15.85
C LEU A 131 1.73 14.98 -14.74
N TYR A 132 1.98 13.71 -14.44
CA TYR A 132 3.02 13.31 -13.49
C TYR A 132 4.41 13.74 -13.96
N TRP A 133 4.68 13.72 -15.26
CA TRP A 133 5.94 14.20 -15.83
C TRP A 133 6.04 15.73 -15.86
N LEU A 134 4.96 16.45 -16.14
CA LEU A 134 4.97 17.90 -16.36
C LEU A 134 4.71 18.74 -15.09
N SER A 135 4.03 18.23 -14.07
CA SER A 135 3.53 19.04 -12.97
C SER A 135 3.93 18.53 -11.59
N LYS A 136 4.75 19.31 -10.88
CA LYS A 136 5.13 19.01 -9.48
C LYS A 136 3.93 18.98 -8.53
N THR A 137 2.93 19.82 -8.77
CA THR A 137 1.68 19.83 -7.99
C THR A 137 0.90 18.53 -8.22
N TYR A 138 0.89 18.05 -9.45
CA TYR A 138 0.24 16.77 -9.77
C TYR A 138 0.96 15.58 -9.16
N ILE A 139 2.31 15.57 -9.19
CA ILE A 139 3.11 14.56 -8.48
C ILE A 139 2.70 14.53 -7.02
N ARG A 140 2.70 15.68 -6.32
CA ARG A 140 2.29 15.74 -4.90
C ARG A 140 0.90 15.16 -4.67
N LYS A 141 -0.07 15.49 -5.54
CA LYS A 141 -1.42 14.92 -5.44
C LYS A 141 -1.40 13.40 -5.59
N ALA A 142 -0.66 12.87 -6.57
CA ALA A 142 -0.57 11.44 -6.82
C ALA A 142 0.07 10.68 -5.65
N GLU A 143 1.16 11.22 -5.08
CA GLU A 143 1.85 10.61 -3.94
C GLU A 143 0.97 10.60 -2.69
N ARG A 144 0.25 11.70 -2.42
CA ARG A 144 -0.68 11.77 -1.29
C ARG A 144 -1.89 10.84 -1.48
N VAL A 145 -2.36 10.65 -2.70
CA VAL A 145 -3.42 9.68 -3.01
C VAL A 145 -2.95 8.26 -2.72
N ALA A 146 -1.72 7.90 -3.11
CA ALA A 146 -1.16 6.58 -2.82
C ALA A 146 -1.00 6.33 -1.31
N ASP A 147 -0.45 7.30 -0.55
CA ASP A 147 -0.39 7.23 0.91
C ASP A 147 -1.80 7.07 1.52
N THR A 148 -2.79 7.84 1.03
CA THR A 148 -4.18 7.76 1.50
C THR A 148 -4.81 6.39 1.25
N PHE A 149 -4.57 5.79 0.07
CA PHE A 149 -5.01 4.40 -0.18
C PHE A 149 -4.41 3.44 0.83
N ALA A 150 -3.11 3.52 1.09
CA ALA A 150 -2.44 2.64 2.04
C ALA A 150 -3.00 2.81 3.46
N VAL A 151 -3.15 4.04 3.93
CA VAL A 151 -3.71 4.31 5.27
C VAL A 151 -5.15 3.81 5.37
N ASN A 152 -5.99 4.05 4.37
CA ASN A 152 -7.38 3.59 4.32
C ASN A 152 -7.51 2.04 4.30
N ARG A 153 -6.43 1.33 3.97
CA ARG A 153 -6.34 -0.14 4.02
C ARG A 153 -5.70 -0.67 5.31
N GLY A 154 -5.58 0.17 6.35
CA GLY A 154 -5.03 -0.23 7.64
C GLY A 154 -3.49 -0.30 7.66
N MET A 155 -2.80 0.31 6.69
CA MET A 155 -1.34 0.33 6.64
C MET A 155 -0.73 1.59 7.26
N GLY A 156 -1.49 2.37 8.05
CA GLY A 156 -1.03 3.64 8.62
C GLY A 156 0.27 3.53 9.39
N SER A 157 0.43 2.50 10.23
CA SER A 157 1.66 2.23 10.99
C SER A 157 2.86 1.94 10.09
N TYR A 158 2.69 1.20 9.00
CA TYR A 158 3.75 0.89 8.04
C TYR A 158 4.16 2.14 7.24
N ILE A 159 3.19 2.95 6.80
CA ILE A 159 3.48 4.21 6.11
C ILE A 159 4.18 5.18 7.05
N LEU A 160 3.77 5.27 8.32
CA LEU A 160 4.43 6.08 9.33
C LEU A 160 5.89 5.63 9.55
N ALA A 161 6.12 4.32 9.76
CA ALA A 161 7.46 3.76 9.91
C ALA A 161 8.38 4.11 8.72
N THR A 162 7.83 4.06 7.49
CA THR A 162 8.58 4.46 6.29
C THR A 162 8.95 5.94 6.30
N LYS A 163 8.04 6.83 6.70
CA LYS A 163 8.31 8.28 6.76
C LYS A 163 9.33 8.59 7.86
N GLU A 164 9.17 8.02 9.04
CA GLU A 164 10.09 8.20 10.16
C GLU A 164 11.50 7.69 9.81
N PHE A 165 11.60 6.52 9.19
CA PHE A 165 12.87 5.99 8.69
C PHE A 165 13.54 6.97 7.73
N ILE A 166 12.83 7.48 6.72
CA ILE A 166 13.41 8.39 5.73
C ILE A 166 13.79 9.72 6.37
N LEU A 167 12.91 10.32 7.15
CA LEU A 167 13.12 11.65 7.72
C LEU A 167 14.17 11.63 8.85
N GLY A 168 14.17 10.57 9.66
CA GLY A 168 15.11 10.38 10.78
C GLY A 168 16.50 9.87 10.38
N HIS A 169 16.66 9.27 9.19
CA HIS A 169 17.92 8.62 8.82
C HIS A 169 19.03 9.64 8.55
N SER A 170 20.08 9.67 9.38
CA SER A 170 21.16 10.67 9.31
C SER A 170 21.95 10.65 7.99
N GLU A 171 22.13 9.48 7.40
CA GLU A 171 22.90 9.29 6.17
C GLU A 171 22.11 9.57 4.88
N LEU A 172 20.83 9.87 4.97
CA LEU A 172 20.08 10.31 3.78
C LEU A 172 20.37 11.76 3.44
N SER A 173 20.46 12.05 2.14
CA SER A 173 20.68 13.42 1.68
C SER A 173 19.49 14.31 2.07
N GLN A 174 19.76 15.52 2.54
CA GLN A 174 18.71 16.49 2.90
C GLN A 174 17.76 16.73 1.71
N ARG A 175 18.29 16.79 0.50
CA ARG A 175 17.48 16.95 -0.72
C ARG A 175 16.44 15.83 -0.89
N TYR A 176 16.76 14.59 -0.50
CA TYR A 176 15.81 13.48 -0.57
C TYR A 176 14.75 13.60 0.52
N LYS A 177 15.14 13.94 1.76
CA LYS A 177 14.20 14.19 2.86
C LYS A 177 13.24 15.33 2.53
N ASP A 178 13.74 16.46 2.01
CA ASP A 178 12.92 17.59 1.58
C ASP A 178 11.94 17.22 0.47
N LYS A 179 12.35 16.35 -0.45
CA LYS A 179 11.46 15.80 -1.49
C LYS A 179 10.31 15.03 -0.85
N ILE A 180 10.60 14.14 0.09
CA ILE A 180 9.58 13.33 0.76
C ILE A 180 8.64 14.21 1.58
N ALA A 181 9.16 15.09 2.42
CA ALA A 181 8.35 16.01 3.22
C ALA A 181 7.42 16.89 2.38
N ARG A 182 7.84 17.29 1.19
CA ARG A 182 7.04 18.15 0.31
C ARG A 182 5.97 17.42 -0.49
N LEU A 183 6.23 16.17 -0.92
CA LEU A 183 5.38 15.47 -1.89
C LEU A 183 4.37 14.54 -1.23
N TYR A 184 4.71 13.94 -0.10
CA TYR A 184 3.96 12.89 0.56
C TYR A 184 3.11 13.42 1.73
N LEU A 185 2.30 12.57 2.35
CA LEU A 185 1.69 12.89 3.64
C LEU A 185 2.79 13.02 4.70
N SER A 186 2.65 14.01 5.58
CA SER A 186 3.50 14.11 6.77
C SER A 186 3.13 13.02 7.78
N PRO A 187 4.01 12.70 8.75
CA PRO A 187 3.66 11.83 9.87
C PRO A 187 2.38 12.28 10.58
N ASP A 188 2.21 13.58 10.82
CA ASP A 188 1.02 14.13 11.48
C ASP A 188 -0.25 13.96 10.62
N ASP A 189 -0.17 14.21 9.30
CA ASP A 189 -1.27 13.94 8.36
C ASP A 189 -1.71 12.46 8.42
N ILE A 190 -0.75 11.53 8.56
CA ILE A 190 -1.02 10.09 8.63
C ILE A 190 -1.72 9.75 9.94
N VAL A 191 -1.22 10.24 11.07
CA VAL A 191 -1.82 10.02 12.39
C VAL A 191 -3.25 10.56 12.42
N GLU A 192 -3.48 11.78 11.92
CA GLU A 192 -4.82 12.37 11.84
C GLU A 192 -5.77 11.54 10.95
N LEU A 193 -5.28 11.03 9.83
CA LEU A 193 -6.07 10.20 8.93
C LEU A 193 -6.43 8.86 9.59
N VAL A 194 -5.51 8.22 10.31
CA VAL A 194 -5.76 7.00 11.08
C VAL A 194 -6.83 7.24 12.14
N ALA A 195 -6.70 8.29 12.93
CA ALA A 195 -7.66 8.63 13.98
C ALA A 195 -9.09 8.83 13.42
N LYS A 196 -9.21 9.54 12.28
CA LYS A 196 -10.51 9.71 11.59
C LYS A 196 -11.11 8.39 11.08
N LEU A 197 -10.28 7.44 10.69
CA LEU A 197 -10.75 6.12 10.25
C LEU A 197 -11.21 5.27 11.43
N GLU A 198 -10.52 5.33 12.54
CA GLU A 198 -10.90 4.65 13.79
C GLU A 198 -12.24 5.18 14.31
N GLU A 199 -12.41 6.50 14.37
CA GLU A 199 -13.66 7.15 14.74
C GLU A 199 -14.84 6.68 13.86
N LYS A 200 -14.70 6.75 12.55
CA LYS A 200 -15.73 6.27 11.60
C LYS A 200 -16.03 4.78 11.75
N THR A 201 -15.03 3.99 12.08
CA THR A 201 -15.21 2.55 12.30
C THR A 201 -15.97 2.29 13.58
N GLN A 202 -15.69 3.06 14.63
CA GLN A 202 -16.41 2.99 15.91
C GLN A 202 -17.86 3.40 15.75
N ASP A 203 -18.13 4.55 15.13
CA ASP A 203 -19.50 5.03 14.84
C ASP A 203 -20.31 4.00 14.04
N ARG A 204 -19.67 3.34 13.07
CA ARG A 204 -20.33 2.29 12.28
C ARG A 204 -20.65 1.05 13.10
N ARG A 205 -19.74 0.64 13.99
CA ARG A 205 -19.96 -0.48 14.91
C ARG A 205 -21.12 -0.20 15.85
N GLU A 206 -21.17 0.99 16.44
CA GLU A 206 -22.24 1.40 17.35
C GLU A 206 -23.61 1.39 16.66
N LYS A 207 -23.68 1.86 15.41
CA LYS A 207 -24.92 1.80 14.60
C LYS A 207 -25.36 0.36 14.34
N ILE A 208 -24.45 -0.53 13.94
CA ILE A 208 -24.77 -1.95 13.70
C ILE A 208 -25.30 -2.60 14.99
N LEU A 209 -24.63 -2.39 16.12
CA LEU A 209 -25.07 -2.94 17.42
C LEU A 209 -26.43 -2.40 17.83
N ALA A 210 -26.73 -1.14 17.55
CA ALA A 210 -28.04 -0.56 17.83
C ALA A 210 -29.13 -1.17 16.94
N GLU A 211 -28.87 -1.35 15.64
CA GLU A 211 -29.78 -2.03 14.71
C GLU A 211 -30.02 -3.50 15.10
N GLU A 212 -28.95 -4.23 15.48
CA GLU A 212 -29.07 -5.61 15.95
C GLU A 212 -29.89 -5.72 17.23
N ALA A 213 -29.76 -4.77 18.17
CA ALA A 213 -30.55 -4.73 19.41
C ALA A 213 -32.03 -4.45 19.13
N GLU A 214 -32.33 -3.54 18.21
CA GLU A 214 -33.71 -3.24 17.79
C GLU A 214 -34.40 -4.46 17.15
N ILE A 215 -33.69 -5.15 16.23
CA ILE A 215 -34.21 -6.39 15.62
C ILE A 215 -34.43 -7.49 16.66
N ALA A 216 -33.56 -7.63 17.66
CA ALA A 216 -33.70 -8.61 18.70
C ALA A 216 -34.93 -8.33 19.60
N ASP A 217 -35.24 -7.06 19.89
CA ASP A 217 -36.39 -6.64 20.66
C ASP A 217 -37.71 -6.88 19.91
N ASP A 218 -37.72 -6.57 18.59
CA ASP A 218 -38.87 -6.83 17.70
C ASP A 218 -39.20 -8.33 17.64
N ILE A 219 -38.20 -9.20 17.49
CA ILE A 219 -38.38 -10.66 17.48
C ILE A 219 -38.90 -11.16 18.84
N ALA A 220 -38.45 -10.58 19.95
CA ALA A 220 -38.91 -10.95 21.26
C ALA A 220 -40.39 -10.56 21.50
N THR A 221 -40.83 -9.44 20.94
CA THR A 221 -42.22 -8.95 21.02
C THR A 221 -43.18 -9.67 20.10
N GLU A 222 -42.76 -10.14 18.93
CA GLU A 222 -43.59 -10.93 17.98
C GLU A 222 -43.86 -12.37 18.47
N ASN A 223 -43.09 -12.90 19.43
CA ASN A 223 -43.22 -14.26 19.97
C ASN A 223 -43.97 -14.30 21.30
N LEU A 224 -44.59 -13.20 21.77
CA LEU A 224 -45.46 -13.10 22.93
C LEU A 224 -46.92 -12.96 22.52
#